data_02ef5ece66345b21c6881b66ed25e09e
#
_entry.id   02ef5ece66345b21c6881b66ed25e09e
#
_cell.length_a   1.000
_cell.length_b   1.000
_cell.length_c   1.000
_cell.angle_alpha   90.00
_cell.angle_beta   90.00
_cell.angle_gamma   90.00
#
_symmetry.space_group_name_H-M   'P 1'
#
loop_
_entity.id
_entity.type
_entity.pdbx_description
1 polymer ?
#
loop_
_entity_poly.entity_id
_entity_poly.type
_entity_poly.pdbx_seq_one_letter_code
_entity_poly.pdbx_strand_id
1 'polypeptide(L)'
;MIDYRAPLAEILFTLEHIADAPRIIHWDSGLAAEVLTHAGRFIDEAIAPLDPIGDREGVKLVDGRVHLPEAFHRAFAQFREGGWQGLAADPQYGGQGLPGLLASAFSEMLAGACISFHMGVSLAQGVIRTLAVNADDDVKALWIPRLASCEWLASMCLTEPQAGSDLSLIRTTASPQGDGWTIDGGKIFISGGDQDFTGRVVHLVLARTRDAAPGLKGLSLFLAPSHLEDGSTNGISVVRIEEKMGLHAAATCQLAFDGTQAVMIGGPGEGLKRMFTLMNVQRLEVALQGVALADCAAQRTLSYAASRVQGRRGDSTGPVVISEHEDVRRMLMTQMALTLGGRAMTYATLADIEADGGSPLVDLMTSVCKVFCTEAVVEAANLGIQVHGGYGYLREYRLEQILRDSRISQIYEGTNGIHALTVAGRLLKDGRTISAFDGHIVAAIAAAQQSGNPATTQALAEVLEDWRQASEVVATSPHPEPLAHSYMRLTGLAAFGAAWARLESHAEKAPDPVKIRALARFVRDFMLPEARHHARMCQLPLRLDDMPVAIFQVA
;
A
#
# COMPACT_ATOMS: atom_id res chain seq x y z
N MET A 1 23.89 -12.18 -5.56
CA MET A 1 22.90 -11.18 -5.06
C MET A 1 22.22 -11.79 -3.85
N ILE A 2 21.86 -11.00 -2.85
CA ILE A 2 21.08 -11.50 -1.72
C ILE A 2 19.61 -11.56 -2.10
N ASP A 3 18.92 -12.60 -1.65
CA ASP A 3 17.47 -12.60 -1.62
C ASP A 3 16.97 -11.70 -0.49
N TYR A 4 15.71 -11.26 -0.58
CA TYR A 4 15.08 -10.48 0.47
C TYR A 4 15.10 -11.26 1.79
N ARG A 5 15.32 -10.53 2.88
CA ARG A 5 15.19 -11.02 4.25
C ARG A 5 14.17 -10.18 4.99
N ALA A 6 13.26 -10.85 5.67
CA ALA A 6 12.26 -10.16 6.48
C ALA A 6 12.94 -9.28 7.55
N PRO A 7 12.71 -7.94 7.58
CA PRO A 7 13.39 -7.02 8.51
C PRO A 7 12.74 -7.08 9.90
N LEU A 8 12.69 -8.27 10.48
CA LEU A 8 11.92 -8.58 11.68
C LEU A 8 12.22 -7.65 12.87
N ALA A 9 13.51 -7.40 13.14
CA ALA A 9 13.91 -6.57 14.27
C ALA A 9 13.43 -5.10 14.13
N GLU A 10 13.46 -4.56 12.90
CA GLU A 10 13.00 -3.21 12.60
C GLU A 10 11.46 -3.12 12.61
N ILE A 11 10.77 -4.17 12.13
CA ILE A 11 9.31 -4.27 12.21
C ILE A 11 8.87 -4.30 13.68
N LEU A 12 9.41 -5.20 14.49
CA LEU A 12 9.08 -5.30 15.92
C LEU A 12 9.37 -4.00 16.67
N PHE A 13 10.53 -3.38 16.46
CA PHE A 13 10.84 -2.08 17.01
C PHE A 13 9.80 -1.02 16.64
N THR A 14 9.39 -1.00 15.38
CA THR A 14 8.42 -0.02 14.89
C THR A 14 7.03 -0.26 15.50
N LEU A 15 6.58 -1.50 15.57
CA LEU A 15 5.30 -1.85 16.18
C LEU A 15 5.25 -1.48 17.67
N GLU A 16 6.27 -1.88 18.43
CA GLU A 16 6.28 -1.72 19.89
C GLU A 16 6.49 -0.27 20.34
N HIS A 17 7.37 0.46 19.68
CA HIS A 17 7.85 1.74 20.19
C HIS A 17 7.44 2.95 19.34
N ILE A 18 7.11 2.75 18.07
CA ILE A 18 6.73 3.83 17.18
C ILE A 18 5.23 3.83 16.92
N ALA A 19 4.63 2.70 16.61
CA ALA A 19 3.19 2.55 16.43
C ALA A 19 2.42 2.43 17.76
N ASP A 20 3.14 2.17 18.87
CA ASP A 20 2.53 1.97 20.18
C ASP A 20 1.48 0.85 20.17
N ALA A 21 1.82 -0.26 19.53
CA ALA A 21 0.95 -1.42 19.42
C ALA A 21 0.42 -1.96 20.76
N PRO A 22 1.17 -1.86 21.90
CA PRO A 22 0.66 -2.28 23.22
C PRO A 22 -0.65 -1.62 23.67
N ARG A 23 -1.06 -0.48 23.07
CA ARG A 23 -2.37 0.14 23.36
C ARG A 23 -3.56 -0.56 22.68
N ILE A 24 -3.28 -1.43 21.69
CA ILE A 24 -4.31 -2.17 20.97
C ILE A 24 -4.85 -3.28 21.85
N ILE A 25 -6.17 -3.42 21.91
CA ILE A 25 -6.83 -4.50 22.65
C ILE A 25 -6.35 -5.86 22.13
N HIS A 26 -6.01 -6.75 23.04
CA HIS A 26 -5.45 -8.09 22.75
C HIS A 26 -4.04 -8.12 22.14
N TRP A 27 -3.31 -6.99 22.13
CA TRP A 27 -1.90 -7.03 21.75
C TRP A 27 -1.09 -7.77 22.83
N ASP A 28 -0.28 -8.72 22.38
CA ASP A 28 0.72 -9.41 23.21
C ASP A 28 2.06 -9.38 22.46
N SER A 29 3.02 -8.64 23.02
CA SER A 29 4.33 -8.42 22.42
C SER A 29 5.14 -9.71 22.26
N GLY A 30 4.97 -10.67 23.20
CA GLY A 30 5.63 -11.97 23.14
C GLY A 30 5.08 -12.81 21.99
N LEU A 31 3.76 -12.94 21.92
CA LEU A 31 3.08 -13.64 20.84
C LEU A 31 3.35 -13.00 19.47
N ALA A 32 3.32 -11.66 19.38
CA ALA A 32 3.62 -10.94 18.16
C ALA A 32 5.04 -11.25 17.64
N ALA A 33 6.04 -11.24 18.54
CA ALA A 33 7.42 -11.59 18.18
C ALA A 33 7.54 -13.05 17.73
N GLU A 34 6.82 -13.98 18.37
CA GLU A 34 6.82 -15.40 18.02
C GLU A 34 6.19 -15.66 16.64
N VAL A 35 5.00 -15.10 16.40
CA VAL A 35 4.27 -15.19 15.13
C VAL A 35 5.10 -14.60 13.99
N LEU A 36 5.64 -13.38 14.17
CA LEU A 36 6.44 -12.72 13.10
C LEU A 36 7.79 -13.41 12.88
N THR A 37 8.39 -14.05 13.90
CA THR A 37 9.60 -14.86 13.73
C THR A 37 9.30 -16.11 12.89
N HIS A 38 8.17 -16.77 13.15
CA HIS A 38 7.74 -17.91 12.35
C HIS A 38 7.40 -17.49 10.91
N ALA A 39 6.68 -16.38 10.76
CA ALA A 39 6.40 -15.76 9.47
C ALA A 39 7.68 -15.45 8.69
N GLY A 40 8.67 -14.82 9.33
CA GLY A 40 9.95 -14.48 8.69
C GLY A 40 10.67 -15.68 8.09
N ARG A 41 10.68 -16.83 8.79
CA ARG A 41 11.26 -18.08 8.23
C ARG A 41 10.50 -18.56 7.00
N PHE A 42 9.17 -18.61 7.08
CA PHE A 42 8.33 -18.99 5.93
C PHE A 42 8.56 -18.04 4.74
N ILE A 43 8.63 -16.75 4.99
CA ILE A 43 8.88 -15.71 3.96
C ILE A 43 10.24 -15.93 3.29
N ASP A 44 11.30 -16.09 4.09
CA ASP A 44 12.66 -16.23 3.59
C ASP A 44 12.86 -17.54 2.80
N GLU A 45 12.26 -18.64 3.25
CA GLU A 45 12.48 -19.98 2.71
C GLU A 45 11.54 -20.34 1.56
N ALA A 46 10.26 -19.92 1.63
CA ALA A 46 9.24 -20.36 0.68
C ALA A 46 8.81 -19.26 -0.30
N ILE A 47 8.84 -17.98 0.10
CA ILE A 47 8.28 -16.89 -0.70
C ILE A 47 9.35 -16.11 -1.47
N ALA A 48 10.46 -15.74 -0.83
CA ALA A 48 11.51 -14.94 -1.48
C ALA A 48 12.09 -15.60 -2.76
N PRO A 49 12.24 -16.94 -2.84
CA PRO A 49 12.67 -17.60 -4.06
C PRO A 49 11.68 -17.51 -5.23
N LEU A 50 10.40 -17.17 -4.99
CA LEU A 50 9.39 -17.07 -6.04
C LEU A 50 9.55 -15.80 -6.90
N ASP A 51 10.10 -14.73 -6.32
CA ASP A 51 10.14 -13.41 -6.96
C ASP A 51 10.83 -13.44 -8.35
N PRO A 52 12.04 -13.99 -8.52
CA PRO A 52 12.66 -14.09 -9.85
C PRO A 52 11.99 -15.10 -10.77
N ILE A 53 11.32 -16.11 -10.23
CA ILE A 53 10.56 -17.09 -11.01
C ILE A 53 9.33 -16.41 -11.60
N GLY A 54 8.58 -15.69 -10.75
CA GLY A 54 7.37 -14.98 -11.15
C GLY A 54 7.62 -13.93 -12.22
N ASP A 55 8.69 -13.12 -12.10
CA ASP A 55 9.00 -12.10 -13.11
C ASP A 55 9.38 -12.74 -14.48
N ARG A 56 10.04 -13.89 -14.45
CA ARG A 56 10.48 -14.57 -15.68
C ARG A 56 9.36 -15.35 -16.37
N GLU A 57 8.54 -16.09 -15.62
CA GLU A 57 7.54 -17.01 -16.16
C GLU A 57 6.19 -16.36 -16.38
N GLY A 58 5.79 -15.47 -15.48
CA GLY A 58 4.50 -14.80 -15.50
C GLY A 58 3.31 -15.75 -15.36
N VAL A 59 2.10 -15.19 -15.49
CA VAL A 59 0.86 -15.95 -15.58
C VAL A 59 0.48 -16.23 -17.04
N LYS A 60 -0.30 -17.30 -17.28
CA LYS A 60 -0.77 -17.67 -18.62
C LYS A 60 -2.28 -17.85 -18.58
N LEU A 61 -2.93 -17.47 -19.68
CA LEU A 61 -4.35 -17.77 -19.91
C LEU A 61 -4.43 -18.96 -20.87
N VAL A 62 -4.95 -20.08 -20.39
CA VAL A 62 -5.13 -21.32 -21.17
C VAL A 62 -6.55 -21.80 -20.98
N ASP A 63 -7.28 -22.06 -22.05
CA ASP A 63 -8.68 -22.53 -22.05
C ASP A 63 -9.61 -21.68 -21.14
N GLY A 64 -9.39 -20.36 -21.12
CA GLY A 64 -10.17 -19.40 -20.34
C GLY A 64 -9.84 -19.36 -18.84
N ARG A 65 -8.81 -20.06 -18.39
CA ARG A 65 -8.35 -20.09 -16.99
C ARG A 65 -6.93 -19.56 -16.85
N VAL A 66 -6.69 -18.86 -15.74
CA VAL A 66 -5.36 -18.36 -15.38
C VAL A 66 -4.55 -19.47 -14.73
N HIS A 67 -3.31 -19.62 -15.20
CA HIS A 67 -2.31 -20.53 -14.64
C HIS A 67 -1.10 -19.76 -14.12
N LEU A 68 -0.72 -20.05 -12.88
CA LEU A 68 0.46 -19.52 -12.22
C LEU A 68 1.69 -20.45 -12.42
N PRO A 69 2.90 -19.96 -12.20
CA PRO A 69 4.10 -20.82 -12.18
C PRO A 69 3.99 -21.92 -11.13
N GLU A 70 4.44 -23.14 -11.45
CA GLU A 70 4.34 -24.31 -10.57
C GLU A 70 4.93 -24.10 -9.15
N ALA A 71 6.00 -23.31 -9.04
CA ALA A 71 6.61 -23.00 -7.74
C ALA A 71 5.65 -22.25 -6.80
N PHE A 72 4.71 -21.45 -7.35
CA PHE A 72 3.74 -20.69 -6.58
C PHE A 72 2.72 -21.60 -5.90
N HIS A 73 2.32 -22.72 -6.53
CA HIS A 73 1.38 -23.68 -5.94
C HIS A 73 1.93 -24.31 -4.66
N ARG A 74 3.20 -24.67 -4.64
CA ARG A 74 3.86 -25.25 -3.45
C ARG A 74 3.92 -24.26 -2.30
N ALA A 75 4.27 -23.02 -2.58
CA ALA A 75 4.30 -21.96 -1.58
C ALA A 75 2.89 -21.63 -1.08
N PHE A 76 1.88 -21.64 -1.96
CA PHE A 76 0.49 -21.44 -1.56
C PHE A 76 -0.04 -22.57 -0.67
N ALA A 77 0.34 -23.82 -0.92
CA ALA A 77 -0.02 -24.94 -0.02
C ALA A 77 0.53 -24.70 1.39
N GLN A 78 1.80 -24.30 1.52
CA GLN A 78 2.41 -23.94 2.82
C GLN A 78 1.76 -22.70 3.46
N PHE A 79 1.44 -21.67 2.66
CA PHE A 79 0.72 -20.48 3.12
C PHE A 79 -0.64 -20.84 3.73
N ARG A 80 -1.40 -21.71 3.08
CA ARG A 80 -2.69 -22.20 3.55
C ARG A 80 -2.53 -23.07 4.80
N GLU A 81 -1.59 -24.01 4.81
CA GLU A 81 -1.31 -24.88 5.96
C GLU A 81 -0.90 -24.09 7.20
N GLY A 82 -0.14 -23.02 7.04
CA GLY A 82 0.25 -22.10 8.10
C GLY A 82 -0.88 -21.20 8.63
N GLY A 83 -2.07 -21.19 7.99
CA GLY A 83 -3.22 -20.39 8.41
C GLY A 83 -3.04 -18.88 8.27
N TRP A 84 -2.08 -18.44 7.46
CA TRP A 84 -1.68 -17.03 7.34
C TRP A 84 -2.81 -16.10 6.87
N GLN A 85 -3.75 -16.62 6.08
CA GLN A 85 -4.89 -15.83 5.58
C GLN A 85 -5.85 -15.45 6.70
N GLY A 86 -6.02 -16.32 7.70
CA GLY A 86 -6.97 -16.17 8.80
C GLY A 86 -6.43 -15.46 10.04
N LEU A 87 -5.21 -14.86 10.00
CA LEU A 87 -4.57 -14.26 11.17
C LEU A 87 -5.51 -13.32 11.97
N ALA A 88 -6.16 -12.38 11.31
CA ALA A 88 -7.02 -11.39 11.94
C ALA A 88 -8.52 -11.71 11.83
N ALA A 89 -8.90 -12.82 11.23
CA ALA A 89 -10.29 -13.23 11.16
C ALA A 89 -10.79 -13.73 12.52
N ASP A 90 -12.08 -13.49 12.80
CA ASP A 90 -12.70 -13.87 14.07
C ASP A 90 -12.65 -15.40 14.26
N PRO A 91 -12.30 -15.89 15.45
CA PRO A 91 -12.26 -17.33 15.77
C PRO A 91 -13.58 -18.05 15.55
N GLN A 92 -14.72 -17.39 15.70
CA GLN A 92 -16.04 -18.00 15.38
C GLN A 92 -16.16 -18.43 13.92
N TYR A 93 -15.36 -17.84 13.03
CA TYR A 93 -15.30 -18.16 11.58
C TYR A 93 -14.03 -18.94 11.21
N GLY A 94 -13.31 -19.50 12.19
CA GLY A 94 -12.10 -20.28 11.95
C GLY A 94 -10.82 -19.46 11.78
N GLY A 95 -10.85 -18.18 12.12
CA GLY A 95 -9.66 -17.33 12.17
C GLY A 95 -8.89 -17.46 13.49
N GLN A 96 -7.77 -16.72 13.61
CA GLN A 96 -6.93 -16.74 14.80
C GLN A 96 -7.23 -15.59 15.78
N GLY A 97 -8.01 -14.58 15.37
CA GLY A 97 -8.40 -13.44 16.19
C GLY A 97 -7.24 -12.52 16.62
N LEU A 98 -6.13 -12.57 15.90
CA LEU A 98 -4.98 -11.72 16.18
C LEU A 98 -5.21 -10.28 15.72
N PRO A 99 -4.52 -9.29 16.31
CA PRO A 99 -4.62 -7.91 15.87
C PRO A 99 -4.37 -7.72 14.36
N GLY A 100 -5.17 -6.87 13.72
CA GLY A 100 -5.01 -6.55 12.30
C GLY A 100 -3.65 -5.94 11.97
N LEU A 101 -3.08 -5.18 12.90
CA LEU A 101 -1.73 -4.64 12.78
C LEU A 101 -0.67 -5.74 12.62
N LEU A 102 -0.84 -6.89 13.28
CA LEU A 102 0.04 -8.04 13.14
C LEU A 102 -0.09 -8.69 11.75
N ALA A 103 -1.33 -8.79 11.23
CA ALA A 103 -1.57 -9.26 9.88
C ALA A 103 -0.96 -8.31 8.82
N SER A 104 -1.01 -6.99 9.05
CA SER A 104 -0.35 -6.01 8.18
C SER A 104 1.18 -6.12 8.21
N ALA A 105 1.78 -6.46 9.37
CA ALA A 105 3.22 -6.72 9.46
C ALA A 105 3.64 -7.97 8.66
N PHE A 106 2.83 -9.03 8.73
CA PHE A 106 3.00 -10.20 7.87
C PHE A 106 2.87 -9.84 6.39
N SER A 107 1.87 -9.02 6.04
CA SER A 107 1.62 -8.53 4.67
C SER A 107 2.82 -7.75 4.11
N GLU A 108 3.45 -6.87 4.91
CA GLU A 108 4.69 -6.17 4.52
C GLU A 108 5.80 -7.16 4.15
N MET A 109 6.09 -8.12 5.03
CA MET A 109 7.13 -9.12 4.76
C MET A 109 6.85 -9.93 3.50
N LEU A 110 5.59 -10.32 3.30
CA LEU A 110 5.14 -11.08 2.13
C LEU A 110 5.34 -10.27 0.83
N ALA A 111 4.96 -8.98 0.86
CA ALA A 111 5.11 -8.08 -0.29
C ALA A 111 6.58 -7.83 -0.65
N GLY A 112 7.46 -7.67 0.36
CA GLY A 112 8.90 -7.47 0.14
C GLY A 112 9.60 -8.68 -0.45
N ALA A 113 9.14 -9.87 -0.11
CA ALA A 113 9.68 -11.12 -0.62
C ALA A 113 9.23 -11.45 -2.04
N CYS A 114 7.93 -11.34 -2.32
CA CYS A 114 7.36 -11.56 -3.65
C CYS A 114 6.01 -10.81 -3.78
N ILE A 115 6.05 -9.62 -4.35
CA ILE A 115 4.85 -8.78 -4.51
C ILE A 115 3.80 -9.45 -5.39
N SER A 116 4.19 -10.24 -6.40
CA SER A 116 3.24 -10.96 -7.26
C SER A 116 2.46 -12.02 -6.49
N PHE A 117 3.10 -12.75 -5.57
CA PHE A 117 2.41 -13.71 -4.70
C PHE A 117 1.48 -12.98 -3.71
N HIS A 118 1.99 -11.91 -3.08
CA HIS A 118 1.19 -11.06 -2.18
C HIS A 118 -0.10 -10.58 -2.87
N MET A 119 -0.01 -10.06 -4.11
CA MET A 119 -1.17 -9.60 -4.88
C MET A 119 -2.21 -10.71 -5.15
N GLY A 120 -1.77 -11.96 -5.20
CA GLY A 120 -2.66 -13.12 -5.41
C GLY A 120 -3.50 -13.47 -4.18
N VAL A 121 -3.02 -13.18 -2.96
CA VAL A 121 -3.67 -13.63 -1.72
C VAL A 121 -4.21 -12.49 -0.84
N SER A 122 -3.66 -11.30 -0.91
CA SER A 122 -3.93 -10.21 0.06
C SER A 122 -5.35 -9.65 0.04
N LEU A 123 -6.05 -9.67 -1.10
CA LEU A 123 -7.41 -9.12 -1.21
C LEU A 123 -8.43 -9.87 -0.35
N ALA A 124 -8.21 -11.17 -0.09
CA ALA A 124 -9.13 -11.96 0.72
C ALA A 124 -9.24 -11.44 2.17
N GLN A 125 -8.17 -10.93 2.77
CA GLN A 125 -8.21 -10.29 4.11
C GLN A 125 -9.11 -9.06 4.13
N GLY A 126 -9.02 -8.21 3.10
CA GLY A 126 -9.89 -7.04 2.97
C GLY A 126 -11.36 -7.40 2.77
N VAL A 127 -11.63 -8.48 2.01
CA VAL A 127 -13.00 -9.00 1.81
C VAL A 127 -13.55 -9.59 3.10
N ILE A 128 -12.78 -10.39 3.85
CA ILE A 128 -13.16 -10.88 5.19
C ILE A 128 -13.60 -9.73 6.09
N ARG A 129 -12.79 -8.68 6.19
CA ARG A 129 -13.11 -7.49 7.00
C ARG A 129 -14.39 -6.78 6.51
N THR A 130 -14.55 -6.66 5.20
CA THR A 130 -15.74 -6.03 4.60
C THR A 130 -17.00 -6.79 4.92
N LEU A 131 -16.98 -8.12 4.80
CA LEU A 131 -18.09 -8.99 5.16
C LEU A 131 -18.39 -8.95 6.65
N ALA A 132 -17.37 -9.03 7.50
CA ALA A 132 -17.53 -8.97 8.96
C ALA A 132 -18.28 -7.72 9.43
N VAL A 133 -18.04 -6.56 8.78
CA VAL A 133 -18.67 -5.28 9.14
C VAL A 133 -20.03 -5.06 8.46
N ASN A 134 -20.20 -5.53 7.21
CA ASN A 134 -21.29 -5.07 6.36
C ASN A 134 -22.28 -6.16 5.91
N ALA A 135 -21.95 -7.43 6.02
CA ALA A 135 -22.80 -8.52 5.55
C ALA A 135 -23.75 -9.02 6.64
N ASP A 136 -24.83 -9.66 6.24
CA ASP A 136 -25.74 -10.37 7.11
C ASP A 136 -25.07 -11.65 7.67
N ASP A 137 -25.57 -12.17 8.79
CA ASP A 137 -24.91 -13.26 9.53
C ASP A 137 -24.81 -14.55 8.71
N ASP A 138 -25.81 -14.88 7.88
CA ASP A 138 -25.76 -16.03 7.00
C ASP A 138 -24.64 -15.91 5.96
N VAL A 139 -24.44 -14.72 5.40
CA VAL A 139 -23.36 -14.43 4.44
C VAL A 139 -22.00 -14.53 5.13
N LYS A 140 -21.86 -13.98 6.35
CA LYS A 140 -20.65 -14.10 7.16
C LYS A 140 -20.30 -15.56 7.45
N ALA A 141 -21.27 -16.33 7.95
CA ALA A 141 -21.11 -17.73 8.30
C ALA A 141 -20.72 -18.61 7.11
N LEU A 142 -21.20 -18.26 5.91
CA LEU A 142 -20.89 -18.99 4.69
C LEU A 142 -19.50 -18.65 4.13
N TRP A 143 -19.16 -17.35 4.07
CA TRP A 143 -18.02 -16.88 3.26
C TRP A 143 -16.74 -16.64 4.05
N ILE A 144 -16.83 -16.14 5.30
CA ILE A 144 -15.63 -15.84 6.06
C ILE A 144 -14.79 -17.09 6.33
N PRO A 145 -15.35 -18.25 6.75
CA PRO A 145 -14.56 -19.48 6.93
C PRO A 145 -13.87 -19.95 5.64
N ARG A 146 -14.53 -19.86 4.50
CA ARG A 146 -13.98 -20.28 3.19
C ARG A 146 -12.80 -19.42 2.76
N LEU A 147 -12.86 -18.10 3.07
CA LEU A 147 -11.77 -17.16 2.79
C LEU A 147 -10.62 -17.33 3.78
N ALA A 148 -10.91 -17.43 5.08
CA ALA A 148 -9.91 -17.57 6.13
C ALA A 148 -9.09 -18.86 5.99
N SER A 149 -9.72 -19.96 5.50
CA SER A 149 -9.06 -21.24 5.23
C SER A 149 -8.38 -21.33 3.86
N CYS A 150 -8.42 -20.28 3.05
CA CYS A 150 -7.99 -20.32 1.64
C CYS A 150 -8.68 -21.41 0.80
N GLU A 151 -9.91 -21.80 1.12
CA GLU A 151 -10.71 -22.61 0.22
C GLU A 151 -11.11 -21.79 -1.01
N TRP A 152 -11.40 -20.52 -0.80
CA TRP A 152 -11.64 -19.50 -1.82
C TRP A 152 -10.68 -18.34 -1.65
N LEU A 153 -10.29 -17.73 -2.77
CA LEU A 153 -9.66 -16.41 -2.76
C LEU A 153 -10.67 -15.34 -3.17
N ALA A 154 -10.26 -14.08 -3.11
CA ALA A 154 -11.17 -12.99 -3.37
C ALA A 154 -10.60 -11.96 -4.32
N SER A 155 -11.47 -11.22 -5.01
CA SER A 155 -11.11 -10.06 -5.80
C SER A 155 -12.07 -8.89 -5.59
N MET A 156 -11.66 -7.71 -6.03
CA MET A 156 -12.42 -6.47 -5.98
C MET A 156 -12.66 -5.96 -7.41
N CYS A 157 -13.93 -5.85 -7.82
CA CYS A 157 -14.35 -5.55 -9.19
C CYS A 157 -15.05 -4.18 -9.25
N LEU A 158 -14.26 -3.11 -9.47
CA LEU A 158 -14.75 -1.73 -9.58
C LEU A 158 -14.63 -1.19 -11.01
N THR A 159 -13.42 -1.19 -11.52
CA THR A 159 -12.99 -0.45 -12.71
C THR A 159 -13.60 -1.00 -13.99
N GLU A 160 -14.06 -0.07 -14.85
CA GLU A 160 -14.52 -0.35 -16.21
C GLU A 160 -13.76 0.54 -17.21
N PRO A 161 -13.77 0.26 -18.52
CA PRO A 161 -13.02 1.05 -19.49
C PRO A 161 -13.29 2.56 -19.44
N GLN A 162 -14.51 2.97 -19.11
CA GLN A 162 -14.93 4.37 -18.99
C GLN A 162 -14.98 4.87 -17.54
N ALA A 163 -14.77 4.00 -16.53
CA ALA A 163 -14.92 4.30 -15.12
C ALA A 163 -13.70 3.82 -14.32
N GLY A 164 -12.64 4.63 -14.31
CA GLY A 164 -11.45 4.41 -13.49
C GLY A 164 -11.47 5.30 -12.25
N SER A 165 -10.96 6.54 -12.36
CA SER A 165 -10.99 7.50 -11.26
C SER A 165 -12.40 8.03 -10.96
N ASP A 166 -13.26 8.12 -11.98
CA ASP A 166 -14.67 8.48 -11.82
C ASP A 166 -15.58 7.24 -11.88
N LEU A 167 -15.88 6.68 -10.72
CA LEU A 167 -16.77 5.53 -10.58
C LEU A 167 -18.26 5.86 -10.85
N SER A 168 -18.64 7.13 -10.96
CA SER A 168 -20.01 7.52 -11.29
C SER A 168 -20.43 7.01 -12.69
N LEU A 169 -19.46 6.70 -13.53
CA LEU A 169 -19.62 6.22 -14.91
C LEU A 169 -19.75 4.68 -15.03
N ILE A 170 -19.77 3.93 -13.93
CA ILE A 170 -19.98 2.48 -13.94
C ILE A 170 -21.29 2.12 -14.65
N ARG A 171 -21.21 1.15 -15.58
CA ARG A 171 -22.32 0.67 -16.42
C ARG A 171 -22.74 -0.78 -16.11
N THR A 172 -21.90 -1.58 -15.43
CA THR A 172 -22.30 -2.92 -14.96
C THR A 172 -23.58 -2.81 -14.16
N THR A 173 -24.57 -3.65 -14.48
CA THR A 173 -25.93 -3.62 -13.90
C THR A 173 -26.18 -4.84 -13.03
N ALA A 174 -27.05 -4.67 -12.05
CA ALA A 174 -27.60 -5.75 -11.23
C ALA A 174 -29.12 -5.71 -11.28
N SER A 175 -29.74 -6.85 -11.50
CA SER A 175 -31.19 -7.03 -11.57
C SER A 175 -31.67 -8.04 -10.53
N PRO A 176 -32.81 -7.82 -9.84
CA PRO A 176 -33.38 -8.82 -8.93
C PRO A 176 -33.73 -10.11 -9.67
N GLN A 177 -33.42 -11.26 -9.05
CA GLN A 177 -33.81 -12.58 -9.55
C GLN A 177 -34.15 -13.52 -8.39
N GLY A 178 -35.40 -13.85 -8.21
CA GLY A 178 -35.85 -14.58 -7.02
C GLY A 178 -35.52 -13.84 -5.74
N ASP A 179 -34.88 -14.52 -4.80
CA ASP A 179 -34.41 -13.92 -3.53
C ASP A 179 -33.00 -13.30 -3.65
N GLY A 180 -32.37 -13.37 -4.83
CA GLY A 180 -31.01 -12.89 -5.09
C GLY A 180 -30.96 -11.84 -6.21
N TRP A 181 -29.78 -11.72 -6.79
CA TRP A 181 -29.46 -10.77 -7.87
C TRP A 181 -28.71 -11.46 -9.00
N THR A 182 -28.83 -10.90 -10.21
CA THR A 182 -27.96 -11.24 -11.33
C THR A 182 -27.19 -10.01 -11.77
N ILE A 183 -25.93 -10.21 -12.15
CA ILE A 183 -25.02 -9.15 -12.63
C ILE A 183 -24.72 -9.37 -14.09
N ASP A 184 -24.82 -8.28 -14.89
CA ASP A 184 -24.44 -8.22 -16.29
C ASP A 184 -23.49 -7.06 -16.55
N GLY A 185 -22.39 -7.30 -17.28
CA GLY A 185 -21.43 -6.27 -17.64
C GLY A 185 -19.99 -6.76 -17.69
N GLY A 186 -19.04 -5.85 -17.53
CA GLY A 186 -17.63 -6.19 -17.59
C GLY A 186 -16.78 -5.31 -16.70
N LYS A 187 -15.70 -5.89 -16.18
CA LYS A 187 -14.71 -5.21 -15.32
C LYS A 187 -13.31 -5.43 -15.85
N ILE A 188 -12.46 -4.40 -15.70
CA ILE A 188 -11.06 -4.45 -16.15
C ILE A 188 -10.08 -4.21 -14.99
N PHE A 189 -8.85 -4.62 -15.18
CA PHE A 189 -7.76 -4.48 -14.20
C PHE A 189 -8.06 -5.19 -12.87
N ILE A 190 -8.70 -6.36 -12.92
CA ILE A 190 -9.08 -7.11 -11.72
C ILE A 190 -7.93 -7.99 -11.28
N SER A 191 -7.24 -7.59 -10.22
CA SER A 191 -6.21 -8.39 -9.56
C SER A 191 -6.82 -9.65 -8.95
N GLY A 192 -6.22 -10.81 -9.21
CA GLY A 192 -6.73 -12.09 -8.74
C GLY A 192 -8.13 -12.43 -9.25
N GLY A 193 -8.54 -11.87 -10.41
CA GLY A 193 -9.86 -12.13 -11.00
C GLY A 193 -10.08 -13.59 -11.37
N ASP A 194 -9.04 -14.33 -11.65
CA ASP A 194 -8.98 -15.79 -11.72
C ASP A 194 -7.58 -16.27 -11.32
N GLN A 195 -7.49 -17.50 -10.84
CA GLN A 195 -6.26 -18.14 -10.41
C GLN A 195 -6.48 -19.67 -10.26
N ASP A 196 -5.41 -20.44 -10.33
CA ASP A 196 -5.43 -21.88 -10.20
C ASP A 196 -4.86 -22.44 -8.87
N PHE A 197 -4.64 -21.58 -7.87
CA PHE A 197 -4.32 -22.01 -6.50
C PHE A 197 -5.46 -22.85 -5.90
N THR A 198 -6.69 -22.34 -5.99
CA THR A 198 -7.91 -22.98 -5.52
C THR A 198 -8.90 -23.23 -6.67
N GLY A 199 -8.74 -22.52 -7.78
CA GLY A 199 -9.68 -22.47 -8.88
C GLY A 199 -11.01 -21.76 -8.55
N ARG A 200 -11.13 -21.18 -7.35
CA ARG A 200 -12.36 -20.55 -6.85
C ARG A 200 -12.07 -19.13 -6.35
N VAL A 201 -12.85 -18.18 -6.85
CA VAL A 201 -12.75 -16.75 -6.48
C VAL A 201 -14.14 -16.23 -6.13
N VAL A 202 -14.23 -15.47 -5.05
CA VAL A 202 -15.41 -14.65 -4.77
C VAL A 202 -15.10 -13.18 -5.08
N HIS A 203 -15.99 -12.54 -5.82
CA HIS A 203 -15.81 -11.19 -6.31
C HIS A 203 -16.68 -10.21 -5.52
N LEU A 204 -16.10 -9.15 -4.96
CA LEU A 204 -16.87 -7.99 -4.53
C LEU A 204 -17.05 -7.04 -5.71
N VAL A 205 -18.28 -6.92 -6.20
CA VAL A 205 -18.61 -6.21 -7.44
C VAL A 205 -19.41 -4.96 -7.15
N LEU A 206 -18.96 -3.80 -7.61
CA LEU A 206 -19.79 -2.60 -7.70
C LEU A 206 -20.61 -2.62 -8.99
N ALA A 207 -21.93 -2.59 -8.84
CA ALA A 207 -22.87 -2.54 -9.96
C ALA A 207 -24.03 -1.59 -9.67
N ARG A 208 -24.73 -1.21 -10.71
CA ARG A 208 -25.86 -0.29 -10.66
C ARG A 208 -27.16 -1.09 -10.72
N THR A 209 -28.08 -0.90 -9.77
CA THR A 209 -29.42 -1.49 -9.86
C THR A 209 -30.24 -0.74 -10.93
N ARG A 210 -31.25 -1.42 -11.51
CA ARG A 210 -31.99 -0.90 -12.67
C ARG A 210 -32.60 0.48 -12.45
N ASP A 211 -33.16 0.73 -11.25
CA ASP A 211 -33.86 1.98 -10.90
C ASP A 211 -32.99 2.87 -10.00
N ALA A 212 -31.66 2.72 -10.07
CA ALA A 212 -30.74 3.44 -9.19
C ALA A 212 -30.66 4.93 -9.52
N ALA A 213 -30.43 5.73 -8.48
CA ALA A 213 -30.09 7.14 -8.64
C ALA A 213 -28.85 7.32 -9.54
N PRO A 214 -28.73 8.42 -10.29
CA PRO A 214 -27.53 8.71 -11.08
C PRO A 214 -26.31 8.94 -10.17
N GLY A 215 -25.13 8.78 -10.76
CA GLY A 215 -23.86 9.03 -10.07
C GLY A 215 -23.50 7.94 -9.04
N LEU A 216 -22.69 8.32 -8.06
CA LEU A 216 -22.15 7.40 -7.06
C LEU A 216 -23.22 6.78 -6.12
N LYS A 217 -24.31 7.53 -5.88
CA LYS A 217 -25.41 7.08 -5.02
C LYS A 217 -26.25 5.92 -5.62
N GLY A 218 -26.06 5.62 -6.89
CA GLY A 218 -26.72 4.49 -7.54
C GLY A 218 -25.91 3.20 -7.52
N LEU A 219 -24.73 3.18 -6.92
CA LEU A 219 -23.88 2.01 -6.87
C LEU A 219 -24.19 1.16 -5.64
N SER A 220 -24.38 -0.12 -5.85
CA SER A 220 -24.60 -1.14 -4.82
C SER A 220 -23.45 -2.15 -4.85
N LEU A 221 -23.20 -2.81 -3.71
CA LEU A 221 -22.13 -3.80 -3.56
C LEU A 221 -22.72 -5.20 -3.60
N PHE A 222 -22.11 -6.08 -4.37
CA PHE A 222 -22.51 -7.46 -4.53
C PHE A 222 -21.37 -8.42 -4.27
N LEU A 223 -21.69 -9.58 -3.73
CA LEU A 223 -20.80 -10.72 -3.59
C LEU A 223 -21.20 -11.76 -4.64
N ALA A 224 -20.31 -12.05 -5.57
CA ALA A 224 -20.53 -12.96 -6.70
C ALA A 224 -19.45 -14.06 -6.70
N PRO A 225 -19.78 -15.33 -6.41
CA PRO A 225 -18.83 -16.42 -6.49
C PRO A 225 -18.59 -16.84 -7.95
N SER A 226 -17.37 -17.28 -8.26
CA SER A 226 -17.04 -17.82 -9.59
C SER A 226 -17.73 -19.15 -9.90
N HIS A 227 -18.12 -19.91 -8.86
CA HIS A 227 -18.81 -21.20 -8.96
C HIS A 227 -20.00 -21.22 -7.99
N LEU A 228 -21.06 -21.90 -8.38
CA LEU A 228 -22.22 -22.14 -7.53
C LEU A 228 -21.99 -23.33 -6.57
N GLU A 229 -22.90 -23.54 -5.63
CA GLU A 229 -22.81 -24.63 -4.64
C GLU A 229 -22.78 -26.03 -5.27
N ASP A 230 -23.43 -26.21 -6.43
CA ASP A 230 -23.41 -27.45 -7.20
C ASP A 230 -22.11 -27.69 -8.00
N GLY A 231 -21.16 -26.73 -7.91
CA GLY A 231 -19.87 -26.76 -8.60
C GLY A 231 -19.92 -26.25 -10.05
N SER A 232 -21.09 -25.84 -10.55
CA SER A 232 -21.20 -25.21 -11.88
C SER A 232 -20.58 -23.80 -11.88
N THR A 233 -20.15 -23.33 -13.05
CA THR A 233 -19.65 -21.95 -13.23
C THR A 233 -20.80 -20.94 -13.13
N ASN A 234 -20.54 -19.78 -12.56
CA ASN A 234 -21.56 -18.76 -12.29
C ASN A 234 -21.58 -17.60 -13.32
N GLY A 235 -21.47 -17.91 -14.62
CA GLY A 235 -21.58 -16.88 -15.66
C GLY A 235 -20.47 -15.81 -15.60
N ILE A 236 -19.32 -16.11 -14.97
CA ILE A 236 -18.13 -15.25 -14.95
C ILE A 236 -17.09 -15.87 -15.87
N SER A 237 -16.55 -15.04 -16.78
CA SER A 237 -15.50 -15.49 -17.69
C SER A 237 -14.33 -14.52 -17.72
N VAL A 238 -13.12 -15.05 -17.88
CA VAL A 238 -11.90 -14.28 -18.12
C VAL A 238 -11.79 -14.00 -19.61
N VAL A 239 -11.99 -12.75 -19.99
CA VAL A 239 -11.89 -12.32 -21.39
C VAL A 239 -10.44 -12.28 -21.84
N ARG A 240 -9.56 -11.75 -20.96
CA ARG A 240 -8.12 -11.73 -21.16
C ARG A 240 -7.41 -11.45 -19.83
N ILE A 241 -6.10 -11.68 -19.81
CA ILE A 241 -5.17 -11.16 -18.81
C ILE A 241 -4.38 -10.01 -19.40
N GLU A 242 -4.01 -9.03 -18.57
CA GLU A 242 -3.25 -7.87 -19.01
C GLU A 242 -1.75 -8.20 -19.08
N GLU A 243 -1.13 -7.87 -20.20
CA GLU A 243 0.34 -7.81 -20.31
C GLU A 243 0.82 -6.51 -19.66
N LYS A 244 1.74 -6.59 -18.70
CA LYS A 244 2.09 -5.49 -17.80
C LYS A 244 3.57 -5.19 -17.80
N MET A 245 3.93 -3.98 -17.37
CA MET A 245 5.31 -3.54 -17.14
C MET A 245 6.02 -4.39 -16.08
N GLY A 246 5.31 -4.80 -15.03
CA GLY A 246 5.78 -5.60 -13.91
C GLY A 246 4.65 -6.45 -13.33
N LEU A 247 4.90 -7.07 -12.16
CA LEU A 247 3.95 -7.97 -11.50
C LEU A 247 3.52 -9.12 -12.42
N HIS A 248 4.46 -9.72 -13.14
CA HIS A 248 4.15 -10.67 -14.20
C HIS A 248 3.43 -11.92 -13.71
N ALA A 249 3.70 -12.38 -12.48
CA ALA A 249 3.02 -13.52 -11.89
C ALA A 249 1.78 -13.14 -11.04
N ALA A 250 1.35 -11.87 -11.07
CA ALA A 250 0.06 -11.47 -10.51
C ALA A 250 -0.97 -11.36 -11.63
N ALA A 251 -1.98 -12.21 -11.63
CA ALA A 251 -3.05 -12.16 -12.63
C ALA A 251 -3.82 -10.84 -12.51
N THR A 252 -3.95 -10.14 -13.62
CA THR A 252 -4.78 -8.93 -13.75
C THR A 252 -5.75 -9.18 -14.90
N CYS A 253 -7.02 -9.44 -14.56
CA CYS A 253 -8.01 -9.95 -15.50
C CYS A 253 -8.93 -8.84 -16.02
N GLN A 254 -9.39 -9.02 -17.25
CA GLN A 254 -10.66 -8.48 -17.71
C GLN A 254 -11.71 -9.56 -17.54
N LEU A 255 -12.79 -9.25 -16.79
CA LEU A 255 -13.89 -10.17 -16.51
C LEU A 255 -15.17 -9.73 -17.24
N ALA A 256 -15.91 -10.71 -17.72
CA ALA A 256 -17.29 -10.55 -18.18
C ALA A 256 -18.24 -11.28 -17.23
N PHE A 257 -19.36 -10.63 -16.93
CA PHE A 257 -20.46 -11.12 -16.11
C PHE A 257 -21.68 -11.26 -17.01
N ASP A 258 -22.26 -12.45 -17.07
CA ASP A 258 -23.43 -12.80 -17.91
C ASP A 258 -24.45 -13.58 -17.08
N GLY A 259 -25.47 -12.89 -16.61
CA GLY A 259 -26.47 -13.46 -15.71
C GLY A 259 -25.86 -13.99 -14.41
N THR A 260 -24.76 -13.41 -13.92
CA THR A 260 -24.00 -13.90 -12.77
C THR A 260 -24.79 -13.76 -11.48
N GLN A 261 -25.07 -14.87 -10.80
CA GLN A 261 -25.77 -14.88 -9.51
C GLN A 261 -24.94 -14.21 -8.43
N ALA A 262 -25.56 -13.36 -7.62
CA ALA A 262 -24.91 -12.58 -6.58
C ALA A 262 -25.83 -12.29 -5.40
N VAL A 263 -25.21 -11.97 -4.26
CA VAL A 263 -25.87 -11.48 -3.05
C VAL A 263 -25.51 -10.02 -2.83
N MET A 264 -26.49 -9.16 -2.54
CA MET A 264 -26.23 -7.75 -2.21
C MET A 264 -25.67 -7.65 -0.80
N ILE A 265 -24.62 -6.84 -0.64
CA ILE A 265 -24.00 -6.52 0.66
C ILE A 265 -24.47 -5.14 1.12
N GLY A 266 -25.23 -5.09 2.20
CA GLY A 266 -25.91 -3.86 2.66
C GLY A 266 -27.13 -3.52 1.81
N GLY A 267 -27.46 -2.21 1.68
CA GLY A 267 -28.64 -1.73 0.97
C GLY A 267 -28.35 -1.14 -0.41
N PRO A 268 -29.42 -0.96 -1.23
CA PRO A 268 -29.30 -0.31 -2.53
C PRO A 268 -28.72 1.11 -2.41
N GLY A 269 -27.75 1.43 -3.29
CA GLY A 269 -27.09 2.73 -3.30
C GLY A 269 -26.03 2.94 -2.22
N GLU A 270 -25.77 1.96 -1.37
CA GLU A 270 -24.74 2.01 -0.32
C GLU A 270 -23.40 1.40 -0.75
N GLY A 271 -23.28 0.92 -1.98
CA GLY A 271 -22.14 0.11 -2.43
C GLY A 271 -20.80 0.77 -2.21
N LEU A 272 -20.67 2.04 -2.57
CA LEU A 272 -19.40 2.76 -2.38
C LEU A 272 -19.06 2.95 -0.89
N LYS A 273 -20.06 3.27 -0.06
CA LYS A 273 -19.89 3.42 1.40
C LYS A 273 -19.39 2.11 2.03
N ARG A 274 -19.97 0.97 1.63
CA ARG A 274 -19.58 -0.36 2.12
C ARG A 274 -18.21 -0.78 1.61
N MET A 275 -17.88 -0.44 0.37
CA MET A 275 -16.57 -0.70 -0.22
C MET A 275 -15.45 0.11 0.43
N PHE A 276 -15.73 1.30 0.99
CA PHE A 276 -14.72 2.09 1.70
C PHE A 276 -14.15 1.38 2.93
N THR A 277 -14.89 0.46 3.54
CA THR A 277 -14.37 -0.38 4.63
C THR A 277 -13.14 -1.19 4.17
N LEU A 278 -13.17 -1.71 2.95
CA LEU A 278 -12.03 -2.38 2.33
C LEU A 278 -10.97 -1.37 1.87
N MET A 279 -11.39 -0.35 1.11
CA MET A 279 -10.47 0.54 0.40
C MET A 279 -9.56 1.35 1.33
N ASN A 280 -10.03 1.79 2.50
CA ASN A 280 -9.20 2.61 3.40
C ASN A 280 -8.02 1.80 3.96
N VAL A 281 -8.26 0.55 4.36
CA VAL A 281 -7.18 -0.33 4.82
C VAL A 281 -6.30 -0.73 3.64
N GLN A 282 -6.91 -1.04 2.48
CA GLN A 282 -6.16 -1.43 1.29
C GLN A 282 -5.19 -0.33 0.83
N ARG A 283 -5.52 0.95 1.02
CA ARG A 283 -4.60 2.07 0.74
C ARG A 283 -3.36 2.06 1.63
N LEU A 284 -3.51 1.70 2.91
CA LEU A 284 -2.39 1.54 3.82
C LEU A 284 -1.59 0.27 3.52
N GLU A 285 -2.25 -0.81 3.10
CA GLU A 285 -1.57 -1.99 2.57
C GLU A 285 -0.72 -1.65 1.32
N VAL A 286 -1.22 -0.79 0.43
CA VAL A 286 -0.43 -0.27 -0.71
C VAL A 286 0.75 0.59 -0.23
N ALA A 287 0.59 1.36 0.83
CA ALA A 287 1.72 2.06 1.44
C ALA A 287 2.76 1.08 1.98
N LEU A 288 2.34 -0.01 2.64
CA LEU A 288 3.25 -1.08 3.10
C LEU A 288 3.91 -1.84 1.94
N GLN A 289 3.22 -2.06 0.82
CA GLN A 289 3.85 -2.59 -0.41
C GLN A 289 5.00 -1.68 -0.87
N GLY A 290 4.78 -0.35 -0.81
CA GLY A 290 5.82 0.63 -1.10
C GLY A 290 7.00 0.53 -0.15
N VAL A 291 6.74 0.44 1.16
CA VAL A 291 7.77 0.25 2.20
C VAL A 291 8.55 -1.04 1.97
N ALA A 292 7.84 -2.14 1.75
CA ALA A 292 8.42 -3.48 1.59
C ALA A 292 9.36 -3.57 0.38
N LEU A 293 8.92 -3.04 -0.76
CA LEU A 293 9.75 -3.01 -1.97
C LEU A 293 10.91 -2.01 -1.86
N ALA A 294 10.73 -0.88 -1.15
CA ALA A 294 11.82 0.06 -0.86
C ALA A 294 12.88 -0.60 0.04
N ASP A 295 12.45 -1.39 1.03
CA ASP A 295 13.34 -2.18 1.88
C ASP A 295 14.11 -3.23 1.08
N CYS A 296 13.43 -3.97 0.20
CA CYS A 296 14.06 -4.93 -0.71
C CYS A 296 15.13 -4.25 -1.60
N ALA A 297 14.83 -3.07 -2.15
CA ALA A 297 15.79 -2.29 -2.92
C ALA A 297 16.98 -1.86 -2.07
N ALA A 298 16.74 -1.36 -0.85
CA ALA A 298 17.79 -0.93 0.06
C ALA A 298 18.71 -2.11 0.47
N GLN A 299 18.16 -3.27 0.82
CA GLN A 299 18.94 -4.47 1.16
C GLN A 299 19.88 -4.89 0.03
N ARG A 300 19.37 -4.99 -1.21
CA ARG A 300 20.17 -5.33 -2.39
C ARG A 300 21.25 -4.30 -2.66
N THR A 301 20.90 -3.02 -2.57
CA THR A 301 21.82 -1.90 -2.83
C THR A 301 22.94 -1.85 -1.78
N LEU A 302 22.61 -1.99 -0.50
CA LEU A 302 23.58 -2.00 0.60
C LEU A 302 24.57 -3.16 0.45
N SER A 303 24.07 -4.37 0.15
CA SER A 303 24.91 -5.55 -0.06
C SER A 303 25.89 -5.36 -1.21
N TYR A 304 25.43 -4.82 -2.34
CA TYR A 304 26.29 -4.51 -3.48
C TYR A 304 27.32 -3.44 -3.14
N ALA A 305 26.89 -2.32 -2.54
CA ALA A 305 27.77 -1.20 -2.24
C ALA A 305 28.87 -1.55 -1.22
N ALA A 306 28.60 -2.49 -0.31
CA ALA A 306 29.57 -2.97 0.68
C ALA A 306 30.67 -3.87 0.08
N SER A 307 30.43 -4.48 -1.08
CA SER A 307 31.36 -5.42 -1.71
C SER A 307 32.01 -4.88 -2.99
N ARG A 308 31.35 -3.97 -3.70
CA ARG A 308 31.86 -3.41 -4.95
C ARG A 308 32.99 -2.44 -4.71
N VAL A 309 34.18 -2.76 -5.22
CA VAL A 309 35.37 -1.88 -5.18
C VAL A 309 35.48 -1.12 -6.49
N GLN A 310 35.49 0.23 -6.44
CA GLN A 310 35.66 1.10 -7.60
C GLN A 310 36.04 2.51 -7.20
N GLY A 311 36.97 3.11 -7.93
CA GLY A 311 37.43 4.48 -7.67
C GLY A 311 38.31 4.59 -6.44
N ARG A 312 38.75 5.81 -6.15
CA ARG A 312 39.60 6.16 -4.98
C ARG A 312 38.94 7.28 -4.20
N ARG A 313 39.12 7.27 -2.90
CA ARG A 313 38.85 8.42 -2.04
C ARG A 313 40.11 9.26 -1.95
N GLY A 314 39.98 10.57 -1.72
CA GLY A 314 41.10 11.52 -1.80
C GLY A 314 42.36 11.16 -0.99
N ASP A 315 42.20 10.48 0.14
CA ASP A 315 43.22 10.06 1.09
C ASP A 315 43.57 8.54 0.99
N SER A 316 42.93 7.81 0.08
CA SER A 316 43.14 6.36 -0.03
C SER A 316 44.37 6.01 -0.86
N THR A 317 45.13 4.98 -0.44
CA THR A 317 46.28 4.44 -1.17
C THR A 317 45.88 3.53 -2.34
N GLY A 318 44.62 3.13 -2.43
CA GLY A 318 44.06 2.25 -3.46
C GLY A 318 42.57 2.46 -3.68
N PRO A 319 41.95 1.63 -4.55
CA PRO A 319 40.50 1.64 -4.73
C PRO A 319 39.79 1.27 -3.44
N VAL A 320 38.60 1.88 -3.22
CA VAL A 320 37.77 1.64 -2.03
C VAL A 320 36.44 0.98 -2.43
N VAL A 321 35.72 0.43 -1.46
CA VAL A 321 34.33 -0.01 -1.67
C VAL A 321 33.45 1.21 -1.95
N ILE A 322 32.48 1.06 -2.86
CA ILE A 322 31.73 2.23 -3.33
C ILE A 322 30.88 2.90 -2.24
N SER A 323 30.54 2.18 -1.17
CA SER A 323 29.88 2.75 0.01
C SER A 323 30.71 3.81 0.74
N GLU A 324 32.01 3.98 0.43
CA GLU A 324 32.84 5.04 0.97
C GLU A 324 32.71 6.38 0.21
N HIS A 325 32.17 6.37 -1.02
CA HIS A 325 31.92 7.59 -1.78
C HIS A 325 30.72 8.36 -1.25
N GLU A 326 30.84 9.67 -1.10
CA GLU A 326 29.81 10.50 -0.46
C GLU A 326 28.47 10.48 -1.20
N ASP A 327 28.45 10.51 -2.53
CA ASP A 327 27.21 10.45 -3.29
C ASP A 327 26.53 9.07 -3.19
N VAL A 328 27.31 7.98 -3.15
CA VAL A 328 26.76 6.64 -2.87
C VAL A 328 26.17 6.60 -1.46
N ARG A 329 26.85 7.15 -0.45
CA ARG A 329 26.32 7.27 0.91
C ARG A 329 25.00 8.03 0.95
N ARG A 330 24.91 9.16 0.25
CA ARG A 330 23.68 9.92 0.14
C ARG A 330 22.54 9.06 -0.39
N MET A 331 22.77 8.32 -1.49
CA MET A 331 21.77 7.43 -2.09
C MET A 331 21.36 6.28 -1.15
N LEU A 332 22.31 5.67 -0.46
CA LEU A 332 22.03 4.61 0.53
C LEU A 332 21.23 5.13 1.72
N MET A 333 21.61 6.29 2.26
CA MET A 333 20.91 6.92 3.39
C MET A 333 19.50 7.35 2.99
N THR A 334 19.30 7.85 1.77
CA THR A 334 17.96 8.17 1.25
C THR A 334 17.07 6.94 1.22
N GLN A 335 17.54 5.81 0.67
CA GLN A 335 16.77 4.57 0.63
C GLN A 335 16.37 4.09 2.04
N MET A 336 17.32 4.04 2.96
CA MET A 336 17.07 3.61 4.34
C MET A 336 16.12 4.57 5.06
N ALA A 337 16.29 5.88 4.87
CA ALA A 337 15.44 6.88 5.50
C ALA A 337 13.98 6.79 5.00
N LEU A 338 13.78 6.67 3.69
CA LEU A 338 12.45 6.51 3.09
C LEU A 338 11.76 5.24 3.60
N THR A 339 12.48 4.13 3.68
CA THR A 339 11.93 2.84 4.15
C THR A 339 11.50 2.92 5.62
N LEU A 340 12.39 3.34 6.53
CA LEU A 340 12.10 3.36 7.96
C LEU A 340 11.04 4.41 8.33
N GLY A 341 11.11 5.60 7.74
CA GLY A 341 10.13 6.65 7.98
C GLY A 341 8.76 6.31 7.41
N GLY A 342 8.70 5.73 6.20
CA GLY A 342 7.46 5.23 5.59
C GLY A 342 6.81 4.12 6.42
N ARG A 343 7.60 3.17 6.93
CA ARG A 343 7.16 2.10 7.85
C ARG A 343 6.57 2.70 9.12
N ALA A 344 7.28 3.65 9.75
CA ALA A 344 6.84 4.33 10.96
C ALA A 344 5.51 5.06 10.80
N MET A 345 5.34 5.82 9.71
CA MET A 345 4.09 6.53 9.40
C MET A 345 2.92 5.56 9.20
N THR A 346 3.15 4.50 8.43
CA THR A 346 2.09 3.58 8.03
C THR A 346 1.62 2.73 9.19
N TYR A 347 2.55 2.16 9.99
CA TYR A 347 2.15 1.38 11.17
C TYR A 347 1.51 2.22 12.26
N ALA A 348 1.96 3.46 12.48
CA ALA A 348 1.30 4.37 13.41
C ALA A 348 -0.16 4.63 12.99
N THR A 349 -0.41 4.87 11.69
CA THR A 349 -1.76 5.09 11.17
C THR A 349 -2.64 3.84 11.27
N LEU A 350 -2.09 2.64 11.01
CA LEU A 350 -2.81 1.37 11.17
C LEU A 350 -3.15 1.10 12.64
N ALA A 351 -2.22 1.40 13.56
CA ALA A 351 -2.45 1.27 15.00
C ALA A 351 -3.54 2.24 15.48
N ASP A 352 -3.58 3.47 14.97
CA ASP A 352 -4.64 4.44 15.27
C ASP A 352 -6.02 3.95 14.79
N ILE A 353 -6.09 3.32 13.61
CA ILE A 353 -7.35 2.71 13.13
C ILE A 353 -7.82 1.59 14.05
N GLU A 354 -6.91 0.75 14.50
CA GLU A 354 -7.26 -0.43 15.29
C GLU A 354 -7.59 -0.09 16.74
N ALA A 355 -6.86 0.83 17.36
CA ALA A 355 -7.06 1.22 18.74
C ALA A 355 -8.24 2.20 18.92
N ASP A 356 -8.37 3.19 18.04
CA ASP A 356 -9.25 4.35 18.23
C ASP A 356 -10.35 4.44 17.16
N GLY A 357 -10.26 3.64 16.10
CA GLY A 357 -11.17 3.71 14.96
C GLY A 357 -10.84 4.84 13.98
N GLY A 358 -11.82 5.31 13.22
CA GLY A 358 -11.64 6.39 12.27
C GLY A 358 -11.56 7.77 12.92
N SER A 359 -10.68 8.63 12.42
CA SER A 359 -10.54 10.02 12.87
C SER A 359 -10.17 10.93 11.68
N PRO A 360 -10.34 12.26 11.80
CA PRO A 360 -9.87 13.18 10.76
C PRO A 360 -8.38 13.07 10.46
N LEU A 361 -7.54 12.73 11.44
CA LEU A 361 -6.12 12.46 11.25
C LEU A 361 -5.90 11.19 10.43
N VAL A 362 -6.58 10.10 10.77
CA VAL A 362 -6.51 8.83 10.04
C VAL A 362 -6.94 8.99 8.59
N ASP A 363 -8.02 9.73 8.31
CA ASP A 363 -8.48 9.99 6.95
C ASP A 363 -7.42 10.73 6.10
N LEU A 364 -6.73 11.70 6.69
CA LEU A 364 -5.63 12.40 6.05
C LEU A 364 -4.42 11.49 5.87
N MET A 365 -3.96 10.86 6.95
CA MET A 365 -2.76 10.03 6.96
C MET A 365 -2.87 8.82 6.03
N THR A 366 -4.07 8.24 5.85
CA THR A 366 -4.31 7.18 4.86
C THR A 366 -3.91 7.61 3.45
N SER A 367 -4.31 8.83 3.03
CA SER A 367 -3.91 9.38 1.73
C SER A 367 -2.43 9.75 1.67
N VAL A 368 -1.90 10.35 2.74
CA VAL A 368 -0.51 10.78 2.85
C VAL A 368 0.44 9.58 2.81
N CYS A 369 0.20 8.55 3.62
CA CYS A 369 1.03 7.33 3.64
C CYS A 369 1.03 6.64 2.27
N LYS A 370 -0.15 6.49 1.63
CA LYS A 370 -0.25 5.88 0.30
C LYS A 370 0.58 6.64 -0.73
N VAL A 371 0.44 7.96 -0.81
CA VAL A 371 1.19 8.77 -1.78
C VAL A 371 2.68 8.75 -1.47
N PHE A 372 3.05 9.05 -0.23
CA PHE A 372 4.46 9.14 0.17
C PHE A 372 5.21 7.82 -0.06
N CYS A 373 4.70 6.69 0.44
CA CYS A 373 5.40 5.41 0.35
C CYS A 373 5.47 4.87 -1.09
N THR A 374 4.44 5.13 -1.91
CA THR A 374 4.46 4.72 -3.32
C THR A 374 5.38 5.58 -4.20
N GLU A 375 5.63 6.82 -3.85
CA GLU A 375 6.67 7.65 -4.48
C GLU A 375 8.06 7.25 -3.97
N ALA A 376 8.19 7.03 -2.67
CA ALA A 376 9.43 6.63 -2.02
C ALA A 376 10.03 5.34 -2.60
N VAL A 377 9.20 4.33 -2.89
CA VAL A 377 9.70 3.08 -3.47
C VAL A 377 10.24 3.24 -4.88
N VAL A 378 9.60 4.07 -5.71
CA VAL A 378 10.09 4.34 -7.07
C VAL A 378 11.43 5.08 -7.00
N GLU A 379 11.57 6.03 -6.08
CA GLU A 379 12.85 6.70 -5.81
C GLU A 379 13.90 5.72 -5.31
N ALA A 380 13.58 4.89 -4.31
CA ALA A 380 14.51 3.91 -3.76
C ALA A 380 14.99 2.91 -4.82
N ALA A 381 14.10 2.38 -5.65
CA ALA A 381 14.47 1.47 -6.74
C ALA A 381 15.38 2.15 -7.78
N ASN A 382 15.04 3.39 -8.16
CA ASN A 382 15.84 4.18 -9.10
C ASN A 382 17.25 4.47 -8.55
N LEU A 383 17.37 4.85 -7.28
CA LEU A 383 18.67 5.05 -6.62
C LEU A 383 19.45 3.72 -6.54
N GLY A 384 18.77 2.60 -6.29
CA GLY A 384 19.38 1.28 -6.31
C GLY A 384 20.01 0.94 -7.66
N ILE A 385 19.29 1.18 -8.76
CA ILE A 385 19.81 1.03 -10.13
C ILE A 385 21.04 1.94 -10.32
N GLN A 386 20.96 3.19 -9.88
CA GLN A 386 22.05 4.17 -10.01
C GLN A 386 23.32 3.73 -9.26
N VAL A 387 23.20 3.23 -8.03
CA VAL A 387 24.33 2.74 -7.22
C VAL A 387 25.01 1.52 -7.88
N HIS A 388 24.24 0.65 -8.54
CA HIS A 388 24.79 -0.49 -9.27
C HIS A 388 25.47 -0.10 -10.59
N GLY A 389 25.21 1.11 -11.12
CA GLY A 389 25.72 1.55 -12.41
C GLY A 389 25.19 0.66 -13.55
N GLY A 390 26.04 0.27 -14.52
CA GLY A 390 25.61 -0.58 -15.63
C GLY A 390 25.01 -1.93 -15.20
N TYR A 391 25.45 -2.48 -14.07
CA TYR A 391 24.88 -3.70 -13.51
C TYR A 391 23.45 -3.53 -13.02
N GLY A 392 23.06 -2.35 -12.55
CA GLY A 392 21.68 -2.06 -12.14
C GLY A 392 20.65 -2.13 -13.28
N TYR A 393 21.11 -2.03 -14.53
CA TYR A 393 20.28 -2.15 -15.73
C TYR A 393 20.08 -3.61 -16.18
N LEU A 394 20.78 -4.55 -15.55
CA LEU A 394 20.72 -5.99 -15.89
C LEU A 394 19.69 -6.70 -15.01
N ARG A 395 18.87 -7.55 -15.63
CA ARG A 395 17.84 -8.36 -14.95
C ARG A 395 18.37 -9.21 -13.80
N GLU A 396 19.60 -9.71 -13.89
CA GLU A 396 20.20 -10.55 -12.85
C GLU A 396 20.38 -9.83 -11.50
N TYR A 397 20.44 -8.47 -11.49
CA TYR A 397 20.54 -7.68 -10.27
C TYR A 397 19.17 -7.28 -9.69
N ARG A 398 18.10 -7.44 -10.43
CA ARG A 398 16.71 -7.37 -9.99
C ARG A 398 16.27 -6.01 -9.39
N LEU A 399 17.04 -4.95 -9.53
CA LEU A 399 16.64 -3.60 -9.12
C LEU A 399 15.66 -3.01 -10.14
N GLU A 400 15.88 -3.28 -11.42
CA GLU A 400 14.98 -2.88 -12.50
C GLU A 400 13.60 -3.55 -12.35
N GLN A 401 13.55 -4.81 -11.83
CA GLN A 401 12.32 -5.51 -11.52
C GLN A 401 11.55 -4.77 -10.42
N ILE A 402 12.21 -4.36 -9.32
CA ILE A 402 11.56 -3.59 -8.25
C ILE A 402 10.98 -2.28 -8.81
N LEU A 403 11.69 -1.59 -9.69
CA LEU A 403 11.19 -0.36 -10.33
C LEU A 403 9.94 -0.64 -11.17
N ARG A 404 9.93 -1.72 -11.96
CA ARG A 404 8.79 -2.12 -12.78
C ARG A 404 7.58 -2.51 -11.92
N ASP A 405 7.80 -3.32 -10.91
CA ASP A 405 6.76 -3.86 -10.04
C ASP A 405 6.13 -2.78 -9.15
N SER A 406 6.95 -1.84 -8.66
CA SER A 406 6.48 -0.76 -7.78
C SER A 406 5.70 0.34 -8.50
N ARG A 407 5.93 0.54 -9.80
CA ARG A 407 5.40 1.71 -10.52
C ARG A 407 3.87 1.79 -10.51
N ILE A 408 3.20 0.66 -10.53
CA ILE A 408 1.73 0.60 -10.50
C ILE A 408 1.14 1.11 -9.19
N SER A 409 1.88 1.06 -8.08
CA SER A 409 1.39 1.48 -6.77
C SER A 409 0.97 2.95 -6.70
N GLN A 410 1.52 3.80 -7.57
CA GLN A 410 1.11 5.21 -7.70
C GLN A 410 -0.21 5.39 -8.46
N ILE A 411 -0.75 4.33 -9.06
CA ILE A 411 -1.91 4.36 -9.95
C ILE A 411 -3.13 3.70 -9.32
N TYR A 412 -3.01 2.46 -8.84
CA TYR A 412 -4.13 1.73 -8.27
C TYR A 412 -4.51 2.23 -6.86
N GLU A 413 -5.67 1.79 -6.35
CA GLU A 413 -6.28 2.26 -5.10
C GLU A 413 -6.47 3.79 -5.02
N GLY A 414 -6.72 4.40 -6.20
CA GLY A 414 -6.73 5.82 -6.44
C GLY A 414 -5.34 6.35 -6.81
N THR A 415 -5.26 7.06 -7.94
CA THR A 415 -3.98 7.65 -8.36
C THR A 415 -3.48 8.65 -7.31
N ASN A 416 -2.16 8.85 -7.23
CA ASN A 416 -1.58 9.83 -6.31
C ASN A 416 -2.16 11.23 -6.52
N GLY A 417 -2.48 11.60 -7.78
CA GLY A 417 -3.16 12.86 -8.09
C GLY A 417 -4.56 12.96 -7.50
N ILE A 418 -5.36 11.88 -7.53
CA ILE A 418 -6.70 11.84 -6.91
C ILE A 418 -6.61 11.97 -5.38
N HIS A 419 -5.62 11.35 -4.76
CA HIS A 419 -5.35 11.53 -3.32
C HIS A 419 -4.96 12.97 -3.00
N ALA A 420 -4.08 13.59 -3.80
CA ALA A 420 -3.69 14.98 -3.65
C ALA A 420 -4.90 15.93 -3.75
N LEU A 421 -5.76 15.73 -4.76
CA LEU A 421 -7.02 16.48 -4.93
C LEU A 421 -7.99 16.26 -3.76
N THR A 422 -8.07 15.04 -3.22
CA THR A 422 -8.92 14.75 -2.06
C THR A 422 -8.44 15.50 -0.82
N VAL A 423 -7.13 15.54 -0.59
CA VAL A 423 -6.53 16.25 0.54
C VAL A 423 -6.70 17.75 0.37
N ALA A 424 -6.27 18.35 -0.73
CA ALA A 424 -6.34 19.79 -0.98
C ALA A 424 -7.79 20.33 -1.07
N GLY A 425 -8.72 19.48 -1.53
CA GLY A 425 -10.13 19.83 -1.68
C GLY A 425 -10.99 19.48 -0.45
N ARG A 426 -11.43 18.22 -0.38
CA ARG A 426 -12.45 17.79 0.59
C ARG A 426 -11.94 17.75 2.02
N LEU A 427 -10.76 17.19 2.27
CA LEU A 427 -10.26 17.00 3.63
C LEU A 427 -9.81 18.33 4.26
N LEU A 428 -9.22 19.22 3.47
CA LEU A 428 -8.76 20.50 3.98
C LEU A 428 -9.90 21.47 4.30
N LYS A 429 -11.05 21.34 3.64
CA LYS A 429 -12.26 22.12 3.95
C LYS A 429 -12.86 21.78 5.31
N ASP A 430 -12.57 20.60 5.85
CA ASP A 430 -12.91 20.25 7.22
C ASP A 430 -11.83 20.76 8.17
N GLY A 431 -12.09 21.85 8.86
CA GLY A 431 -11.15 22.44 9.83
C GLY A 431 -10.66 21.47 10.91
N ARG A 432 -11.41 20.39 11.19
CA ARG A 432 -10.99 19.34 12.13
C ARG A 432 -9.77 18.57 11.61
N THR A 433 -9.68 18.35 10.30
CA THR A 433 -8.53 17.67 9.69
C THR A 433 -7.25 18.51 9.85
N ILE A 434 -7.36 19.83 9.60
CA ILE A 434 -6.23 20.77 9.79
C ILE A 434 -5.78 20.74 11.25
N SER A 435 -6.70 20.89 12.19
CA SER A 435 -6.39 20.91 13.63
C SER A 435 -5.80 19.59 14.11
N ALA A 436 -6.30 18.45 13.60
CA ALA A 436 -5.80 17.14 13.98
C ALA A 436 -4.36 16.91 13.49
N PHE A 437 -4.05 17.30 12.25
CA PHE A 437 -2.69 17.16 11.72
C PHE A 437 -1.72 18.15 12.36
N ASP A 438 -2.13 19.40 12.59
CA ASP A 438 -1.34 20.38 13.35
C ASP A 438 -0.97 19.84 14.73
N GLY A 439 -1.96 19.32 15.46
CA GLY A 439 -1.76 18.70 16.76
C GLY A 439 -0.81 17.49 16.72
N HIS A 440 -0.88 16.68 15.66
CA HIS A 440 0.04 15.55 15.45
C HIS A 440 1.50 16.01 15.32
N ILE A 441 1.77 17.04 14.53
CA ILE A 441 3.13 17.56 14.38
C ILE A 441 3.60 18.28 15.66
N VAL A 442 2.72 19.05 16.33
CA VAL A 442 3.02 19.68 17.62
C VAL A 442 3.40 18.63 18.68
N ALA A 443 2.70 17.52 18.74
CA ALA A 443 3.02 16.42 19.64
C ALA A 443 4.42 15.81 19.34
N ALA A 444 4.77 15.66 18.06
CA ALA A 444 6.09 15.17 17.66
C ALA A 444 7.21 16.17 18.05
N ILE A 445 6.97 17.48 17.89
CA ILE A 445 7.89 18.53 18.33
C ILE A 445 8.11 18.47 19.84
N ALA A 446 7.03 18.33 20.62
CA ALA A 446 7.11 18.23 22.08
C ALA A 446 7.90 16.99 22.53
N ALA A 447 7.67 15.84 21.88
CA ALA A 447 8.42 14.61 22.15
C ALA A 447 9.92 14.75 21.83
N ALA A 448 10.28 15.36 20.70
CA ALA A 448 11.65 15.64 20.32
C ALA A 448 12.34 16.57 21.35
N GLN A 449 11.63 17.58 21.83
CA GLN A 449 12.13 18.51 22.86
C GLN A 449 12.38 17.78 24.19
N GLN A 450 11.44 16.96 24.64
CA GLN A 450 11.57 16.15 25.86
C GLN A 450 12.73 15.15 25.79
N SER A 451 13.00 14.62 24.60
CA SER A 451 14.12 13.70 24.34
C SER A 451 15.47 14.39 24.16
N GLY A 452 15.53 15.72 24.29
CA GLY A 452 16.77 16.48 24.20
C GLY A 452 17.31 16.65 22.77
N ASN A 453 16.44 16.65 21.75
CA ASN A 453 16.79 16.78 20.33
C ASN A 453 16.45 18.20 19.79
N PRO A 454 17.15 19.28 20.18
CA PRO A 454 16.78 20.65 19.82
C PRO A 454 16.84 20.92 18.31
N ALA A 455 17.75 20.28 17.59
CA ALA A 455 17.87 20.46 16.13
C ALA A 455 16.66 19.87 15.40
N THR A 456 16.15 18.69 15.81
CA THR A 456 14.94 18.08 15.26
C THR A 456 13.69 18.88 15.65
N THR A 457 13.64 19.37 16.90
CA THR A 457 12.59 20.28 17.37
C THR A 457 12.47 21.51 16.48
N GLN A 458 13.60 22.18 16.18
CA GLN A 458 13.63 23.37 15.35
C GLN A 458 13.23 23.06 13.90
N ALA A 459 13.79 22.02 13.29
CA ALA A 459 13.49 21.66 11.90
C ALA A 459 12.00 21.34 11.71
N LEU A 460 11.38 20.62 12.65
CA LEU A 460 9.94 20.33 12.59
C LEU A 460 9.09 21.58 12.81
N ALA A 461 9.50 22.50 13.68
CA ALA A 461 8.77 23.75 13.90
C ALA A 461 8.77 24.62 12.62
N GLU A 462 9.89 24.66 11.88
CA GLU A 462 9.97 25.35 10.59
C GLU A 462 9.05 24.69 9.54
N VAL A 463 9.07 23.36 9.42
CA VAL A 463 8.18 22.62 8.51
C VAL A 463 6.70 22.82 8.86
N LEU A 464 6.37 22.83 10.15
CA LEU A 464 4.99 23.06 10.61
C LEU A 464 4.53 24.48 10.25
N GLU A 465 5.35 25.48 10.41
CA GLU A 465 5.03 26.87 10.04
C GLU A 465 4.80 26.98 8.51
N ASP A 466 5.69 26.42 7.71
CA ASP A 466 5.55 26.35 6.26
C ASP A 466 4.25 25.62 5.86
N TRP A 467 3.90 24.53 6.56
CA TRP A 467 2.65 23.78 6.32
C TRP A 467 1.39 24.55 6.70
N ARG A 468 1.40 25.28 7.83
CA ARG A 468 0.28 26.12 8.27
C ARG A 468 -0.03 27.20 7.24
N GLN A 469 0.99 27.93 6.80
CA GLN A 469 0.85 28.97 5.79
C GLN A 469 0.32 28.42 4.47
N ALA A 470 0.84 27.29 4.01
CA ALA A 470 0.34 26.62 2.80
C ALA A 470 -1.10 26.15 2.96
N SER A 471 -1.48 25.62 4.14
CA SER A 471 -2.83 25.15 4.43
C SER A 471 -3.87 26.28 4.34
N GLU A 472 -3.55 27.46 4.86
CA GLU A 472 -4.41 28.65 4.74
C GLU A 472 -4.64 29.04 3.28
N VAL A 473 -3.59 29.06 2.48
CA VAL A 473 -3.67 29.41 1.06
C VAL A 473 -4.50 28.38 0.30
N VAL A 474 -4.23 27.08 0.48
CA VAL A 474 -4.91 26.01 -0.26
C VAL A 474 -6.38 25.90 0.17
N ALA A 475 -6.68 26.01 1.47
CA ALA A 475 -8.05 25.92 1.98
C ALA A 475 -8.94 27.06 1.52
N THR A 476 -8.37 28.26 1.32
CA THR A 476 -9.10 29.46 0.86
C THR A 476 -9.07 29.65 -0.65
N SER A 477 -8.27 28.86 -1.37
CA SER A 477 -8.19 28.94 -2.84
C SER A 477 -9.50 28.52 -3.49
N PRO A 478 -10.05 29.31 -4.42
CA PRO A 478 -11.19 28.90 -5.24
C PRO A 478 -10.83 27.76 -6.20
N HIS A 479 -9.55 27.60 -6.51
CA HIS A 479 -8.98 26.60 -7.44
C HIS A 479 -7.76 25.92 -6.78
N PRO A 480 -7.97 24.96 -5.85
CA PRO A 480 -6.87 24.28 -5.16
C PRO A 480 -6.15 23.24 -6.04
N GLU A 481 -6.72 22.86 -7.19
CA GLU A 481 -6.25 21.78 -8.04
C GLU A 481 -4.78 21.93 -8.47
N PRO A 482 -4.33 23.11 -8.96
CA PRO A 482 -2.92 23.31 -9.32
C PRO A 482 -1.94 23.20 -8.16
N LEU A 483 -2.41 23.41 -6.93
CA LEU A 483 -1.60 23.40 -5.71
C LEU A 483 -1.55 22.01 -5.06
N ALA A 484 -2.48 21.12 -5.43
CA ALA A 484 -2.73 19.86 -4.74
C ALA A 484 -1.48 18.96 -4.65
N HIS A 485 -0.70 18.85 -5.73
CA HIS A 485 0.53 18.05 -5.75
C HIS A 485 1.56 18.58 -4.73
N SER A 486 1.86 19.88 -4.78
CA SER A 486 2.86 20.49 -3.88
C SER A 486 2.39 20.44 -2.43
N TYR A 487 1.10 20.66 -2.18
CA TYR A 487 0.53 20.55 -0.84
C TYR A 487 0.60 19.11 -0.29
N MET A 488 0.33 18.11 -1.11
CA MET A 488 0.49 16.70 -0.73
C MET A 488 1.93 16.36 -0.39
N ARG A 489 2.89 16.82 -1.19
CA ARG A 489 4.33 16.62 -0.93
C ARG A 489 4.76 17.28 0.39
N LEU A 490 4.35 18.52 0.63
CA LEU A 490 4.62 19.23 1.87
C LEU A 490 4.04 18.50 3.09
N THR A 491 2.78 18.07 3.00
CA THR A 491 2.11 17.32 4.08
C THR A 491 2.80 15.98 4.33
N GLY A 492 3.22 15.28 3.26
CA GLY A 492 4.00 14.05 3.35
C GLY A 492 5.34 14.25 4.06
N LEU A 493 6.08 15.30 3.73
CA LEU A 493 7.35 15.63 4.38
C LEU A 493 7.16 16.03 5.86
N ALA A 494 6.11 16.75 6.20
CA ALA A 494 5.78 17.08 7.59
C ALA A 494 5.49 15.82 8.42
N ALA A 495 4.65 14.91 7.90
CA ALA A 495 4.35 13.63 8.53
C ALA A 495 5.61 12.73 8.64
N PHE A 496 6.42 12.68 7.60
CA PHE A 496 7.70 11.96 7.57
C PHE A 496 8.69 12.51 8.61
N GLY A 497 8.79 13.83 8.75
CA GLY A 497 9.59 14.48 9.77
C GLY A 497 9.12 14.13 11.18
N ALA A 498 7.80 14.12 11.43
CA ALA A 498 7.23 13.70 12.71
C ALA A 498 7.54 12.22 13.04
N ALA A 499 7.45 11.34 12.04
CA ALA A 499 7.81 9.93 12.21
C ALA A 499 9.29 9.78 12.56
N TRP A 500 10.18 10.53 11.92
CA TRP A 500 11.61 10.51 12.21
C TRP A 500 11.96 11.10 13.59
N ALA A 501 11.24 12.13 14.03
CA ALA A 501 11.40 12.64 15.40
C ALA A 501 11.05 11.57 16.44
N ARG A 502 9.99 10.79 16.17
CA ARG A 502 9.59 9.66 17.03
C ARG A 502 10.62 8.53 17.00
N LEU A 503 11.14 8.16 15.81
CA LEU A 503 12.22 7.19 15.66
C LEU A 503 13.48 7.63 16.43
N GLU A 504 13.90 8.89 16.29
CA GLU A 504 15.07 9.45 16.99
C GLU A 504 14.88 9.45 18.52
N SER A 505 13.68 9.80 18.99
CA SER A 505 13.34 9.79 20.43
C SER A 505 13.39 8.39 21.06
N HIS A 506 13.19 7.35 20.25
CA HIS A 506 13.25 5.94 20.69
C HIS A 506 14.50 5.21 20.21
N ALA A 507 15.52 5.94 19.73
CA ALA A 507 16.71 5.34 19.12
C ALA A 507 17.39 4.29 20.02
N GLU A 508 17.43 4.51 21.34
CA GLU A 508 18.06 3.57 22.31
C GLU A 508 17.38 2.20 22.38
N LYS A 509 16.12 2.11 21.90
CA LYS A 509 15.36 0.86 21.84
C LYS A 509 15.45 0.17 20.47
N ALA A 510 16.06 0.86 19.49
CA ALA A 510 16.21 0.33 18.15
C ALA A 510 17.26 -0.79 18.09
N PRO A 511 17.15 -1.71 17.13
CA PRO A 511 18.17 -2.73 16.88
C PRO A 511 19.57 -2.14 16.61
N ASP A 512 19.62 -0.96 16.00
CA ASP A 512 20.85 -0.19 15.76
C ASP A 512 20.62 1.30 16.09
N PRO A 513 20.88 1.73 17.33
CA PRO A 513 20.71 3.12 17.76
C PRO A 513 21.58 4.11 16.96
N VAL A 514 22.77 3.71 16.54
CA VAL A 514 23.69 4.57 15.77
C VAL A 514 23.12 4.86 14.40
N LYS A 515 22.58 3.84 13.72
CA LYS A 515 21.88 3.95 12.43
C LYS A 515 20.72 4.94 12.53
N ILE A 516 19.84 4.79 13.55
CA ILE A 516 18.67 5.65 13.71
C ILE A 516 19.09 7.12 13.89
N ARG A 517 20.04 7.41 14.78
CA ARG A 517 20.51 8.81 14.98
C ARG A 517 21.17 9.40 13.74
N ALA A 518 21.97 8.60 13.01
CA ALA A 518 22.62 9.05 11.78
C ALA A 518 21.59 9.38 10.69
N LEU A 519 20.58 8.53 10.53
CA LEU A 519 19.51 8.74 9.55
C LEU A 519 18.57 9.89 9.95
N ALA A 520 18.25 10.06 11.24
CA ALA A 520 17.48 11.20 11.72
C ALA A 520 18.18 12.54 11.39
N ARG A 521 19.50 12.60 11.62
CA ARG A 521 20.31 13.75 11.21
C ARG A 521 20.26 13.97 9.69
N PHE A 522 20.41 12.90 8.91
CA PHE A 522 20.36 12.97 7.45
C PHE A 522 18.99 13.48 6.96
N VAL A 523 17.91 12.97 7.49
CA VAL A 523 16.54 13.42 7.15
C VAL A 523 16.39 14.91 7.45
N ARG A 524 16.78 15.34 8.63
CA ARG A 524 16.71 16.75 9.05
C ARG A 524 17.52 17.66 8.13
N ASP A 525 18.78 17.29 7.82
CA ASP A 525 19.74 18.17 7.15
C ASP A 525 19.61 18.11 5.61
N PHE A 526 19.10 17.01 5.03
CA PHE A 526 19.08 16.79 3.57
C PHE A 526 17.70 16.59 2.97
N MET A 527 16.69 16.08 3.71
CA MET A 527 15.39 15.76 3.15
C MET A 527 14.31 16.78 3.54
N LEU A 528 14.20 17.15 4.81
CA LEU A 528 13.19 18.11 5.26
C LEU A 528 13.29 19.51 4.62
N PRO A 529 14.49 20.03 4.23
CA PRO A 529 14.57 21.31 3.52
C PRO A 529 13.75 21.39 2.22
N GLU A 530 13.39 20.25 1.59
CA GLU A 530 12.51 20.18 0.43
C GLU A 530 11.10 20.72 0.75
N ALA A 531 10.65 20.62 2.00
CA ALA A 531 9.34 21.10 2.44
C ALA A 531 9.15 22.59 2.09
N ARG A 532 10.18 23.42 2.29
CA ARG A 532 10.12 24.85 1.95
C ARG A 532 9.91 25.13 0.47
N HIS A 533 10.47 24.29 -0.42
CA HIS A 533 10.20 24.39 -1.85
C HIS A 533 8.71 24.20 -2.13
N HIS A 534 8.12 23.14 -1.60
CA HIS A 534 6.70 22.84 -1.80
C HIS A 534 5.78 23.87 -1.14
N ALA A 535 6.14 24.41 0.02
CA ALA A 535 5.41 25.51 0.65
C ALA A 535 5.37 26.76 -0.24
N ARG A 536 6.50 27.12 -0.85
CA ARG A 536 6.57 28.24 -1.81
C ARG A 536 5.72 27.97 -3.06
N MET A 537 5.72 26.73 -3.57
CA MET A 537 4.87 26.37 -4.72
C MET A 537 3.38 26.54 -4.40
N CYS A 538 2.95 26.27 -3.18
CA CYS A 538 1.57 26.49 -2.74
C CYS A 538 1.18 27.98 -2.68
N GLN A 539 2.16 28.89 -2.56
CA GLN A 539 1.91 30.34 -2.51
C GLN A 539 1.91 31.02 -3.89
N LEU A 540 2.30 30.30 -4.94
CA LEU A 540 2.31 30.86 -6.28
C LEU A 540 0.89 30.93 -6.85
N PRO A 541 0.55 32.00 -7.63
CA PRO A 541 -0.74 32.11 -8.31
C PRO A 541 -0.76 31.21 -9.56
N LEU A 542 -0.71 29.88 -9.34
CA LEU A 542 -0.69 28.91 -10.44
C LEU A 542 -2.08 28.79 -11.05
N ARG A 543 -2.19 29.15 -12.36
CA ARG A 543 -3.40 29.00 -13.15
C ARG A 543 -3.08 28.24 -14.42
N LEU A 544 -3.22 26.91 -14.35
CA LEU A 544 -2.97 26.03 -15.50
C LEU A 544 -4.12 26.06 -16.52
N ASP A 545 -5.31 26.46 -16.08
CA ASP A 545 -6.50 26.65 -16.93
C ASP A 545 -6.37 27.84 -17.89
N ASP A 546 -5.48 28.79 -17.62
CA ASP A 546 -5.16 29.90 -18.54
C ASP A 546 -4.31 29.42 -19.74
N MET A 547 -3.77 28.19 -19.70
CA MET A 547 -3.01 27.63 -20.82
C MET A 547 -3.94 27.19 -21.96
N PRO A 548 -3.65 27.56 -23.22
CA PRO A 548 -4.49 27.15 -24.34
C PRO A 548 -4.58 25.63 -24.46
N VAL A 549 -5.80 25.07 -24.49
CA VAL A 549 -6.02 23.62 -24.66
C VAL A 549 -5.36 23.10 -25.94
N ALA A 550 -5.21 23.95 -26.97
CA ALA A 550 -4.55 23.59 -28.21
C ALA A 550 -3.11 23.06 -28.06
N ILE A 551 -2.38 23.44 -27.01
CA ILE A 551 -1.02 22.91 -26.76
C ILE A 551 -1.00 21.42 -26.43
N PHE A 552 -2.14 20.86 -26.04
CA PHE A 552 -2.29 19.43 -25.71
C PHE A 552 -2.91 18.61 -26.85
N GLN A 553 -3.30 19.27 -27.96
CA GLN A 553 -3.85 18.59 -29.13
C GLN A 553 -2.70 18.12 -30.03
N VAL A 554 -2.63 16.81 -30.24
CA VAL A 554 -1.74 16.25 -31.27
C VAL A 554 -2.41 16.49 -32.62
N ALA A 555 -1.70 17.12 -33.58
CA ALA A 555 -2.17 17.40 -34.89
C ALA A 555 -2.45 16.13 -35.72
#